data_221fbbd6b19626e77c8c37e7b5efd6a4
#
_entry.id   221fbbd6b19626e77c8c37e7b5efd6a4
#
_cell.length_a   1.000
_cell.length_b   1.000
_cell.length_c   1.000
_cell.angle_alpha   90.00
_cell.angle_beta   90.00
_cell.angle_gamma   90.00
#
_symmetry.space_group_name_H-M   'P 1'
#
loop_
_entity.id
_entity.type
_entity.pdbx_description
1 polymer ?
#
loop_
_entity_poly.entity_id
_entity_poly.type
_entity_poly.pdbx_seq_one_letter_code
_entity_poly.pdbx_strand_id
1 'polypeptide(L)'
;MWALIKDNTIQEIIRFPKGMVINDVRHPRTIFKAWSWDELNAVGIYTVEAGTQGDDRYEITSSPTYAFDSTNKKVTTTYTKTDKALADSNAVDGDGNAILDDHGNQIVTLGLKSQAKNRARDMANSLLKRFDWIIARKVTADTAIPSALVTYMAAVRTDYANICTAIDDAGDMDAFKLLFADTYKTVDGVQVVDVVARVNRWTDDYDLLQYAR
;
A
#
# COMPACT_ATOMS: atom_id res chain seq x y z
N MET A 1 -0.36 17.23 -18.56
CA MET A 1 -1.09 18.21 -17.72
C MET A 1 -0.38 19.54 -17.87
N TRP A 2 -1.11 20.67 -17.86
CA TRP A 2 -0.57 22.02 -18.06
C TRP A 2 -1.06 22.93 -16.95
N ALA A 3 -0.45 24.10 -16.85
CA ALA A 3 -0.89 25.17 -15.95
C ALA A 3 -0.89 26.51 -16.69
N LEU A 4 -1.90 27.33 -16.46
CA LEU A 4 -1.92 28.72 -16.88
C LEU A 4 -1.31 29.57 -15.79
N ILE A 5 -0.26 30.32 -16.15
CA ILE A 5 0.49 31.20 -15.26
C ILE A 5 0.26 32.64 -15.71
N LYS A 6 -0.03 33.53 -14.76
CA LYS A 6 -0.07 34.98 -14.96
C LYS A 6 0.61 35.61 -13.79
N ASP A 7 1.51 36.56 -14.06
CA ASP A 7 2.27 37.31 -13.03
C ASP A 7 2.95 36.38 -12.00
N ASN A 8 3.63 35.33 -12.49
CA ASN A 8 4.27 34.24 -11.70
C ASN A 8 3.31 33.45 -10.78
N THR A 9 2.00 33.62 -10.96
CA THR A 9 0.99 32.93 -10.14
C THR A 9 0.23 31.92 -10.98
N ILE A 10 0.01 30.74 -10.41
CA ILE A 10 -0.80 29.67 -11.05
C ILE A 10 -2.27 30.12 -11.01
N GLN A 11 -2.85 30.37 -12.17
CA GLN A 11 -4.26 30.72 -12.30
C GLN A 11 -5.15 29.47 -12.42
N GLU A 12 -4.67 28.46 -13.13
CA GLU A 12 -5.43 27.25 -13.37
C GLU A 12 -4.52 26.06 -13.66
N ILE A 13 -4.89 24.87 -13.15
CA ILE A 13 -4.32 23.58 -13.55
C ILE A 13 -5.22 22.94 -14.60
N ILE A 14 -4.68 22.78 -15.80
CA ILE A 14 -5.39 22.25 -16.97
C ILE A 14 -5.09 20.75 -17.09
N ARG A 15 -6.03 19.94 -16.66
CA ARG A 15 -5.88 18.47 -16.69
C ARG A 15 -6.09 17.89 -18.09
N PHE A 16 -6.98 18.51 -18.87
CA PHE A 16 -7.32 18.08 -20.24
C PHE A 16 -7.35 19.28 -21.17
N PRO A 17 -6.95 19.11 -22.47
CA PRO A 17 -7.06 20.15 -23.47
C PRO A 17 -8.48 20.70 -23.55
N LYS A 18 -8.63 22.01 -23.41
CA LYS A 18 -9.90 22.74 -23.52
C LYS A 18 -9.71 24.06 -24.27
N GLY A 19 -10.80 24.61 -24.80
CA GLY A 19 -10.79 26.00 -25.28
C GLY A 19 -10.74 26.94 -24.10
N MET A 20 -9.98 28.02 -24.20
CA MET A 20 -9.80 28.98 -23.11
C MET A 20 -9.55 30.38 -23.63
N VAL A 21 -9.76 31.39 -22.77
CA VAL A 21 -9.42 32.77 -23.04
C VAL A 21 -8.16 33.13 -22.27
N ILE A 22 -7.14 33.62 -22.98
CA ILE A 22 -5.85 34.05 -22.40
C ILE A 22 -5.57 35.45 -22.90
N ASN A 23 -5.35 36.41 -22.01
CA ASN A 23 -5.12 37.81 -22.36
C ASN A 23 -6.17 38.36 -23.36
N ASP A 24 -7.47 38.10 -23.09
CA ASP A 24 -8.63 38.48 -23.90
C ASP A 24 -8.69 37.87 -25.30
N VAL A 25 -7.80 36.94 -25.63
CA VAL A 25 -7.79 36.15 -26.89
C VAL A 25 -8.35 34.78 -26.66
N ARG A 26 -9.31 34.37 -27.49
CA ARG A 26 -9.93 33.05 -27.45
C ARG A 26 -9.06 32.04 -28.21
N HIS A 27 -8.58 31.02 -27.47
CA HIS A 27 -7.79 29.93 -28.02
C HIS A 27 -8.60 28.62 -28.06
N PRO A 28 -8.58 27.88 -29.19
CA PRO A 28 -9.25 26.58 -29.31
C PRO A 28 -8.42 25.51 -28.55
N ARG A 29 -9.07 24.38 -28.19
CA ARG A 29 -8.39 23.26 -27.53
C ARG A 29 -7.22 22.65 -28.32
N THR A 30 -7.20 22.92 -29.64
CA THR A 30 -6.17 22.36 -30.54
C THR A 30 -4.80 22.91 -30.31
N ILE A 31 -4.64 24.08 -29.63
CA ILE A 31 -3.34 24.66 -29.29
C ILE A 31 -2.46 23.67 -28.51
N PHE A 32 -3.04 22.86 -27.61
CA PHE A 32 -2.30 21.87 -26.83
C PHE A 32 -1.70 20.72 -27.63
N LYS A 33 -2.06 20.58 -28.93
CA LYS A 33 -1.51 19.59 -29.86
C LYS A 33 -0.70 20.22 -30.99
N ALA A 34 -1.10 21.42 -31.40
CA ALA A 34 -0.57 22.06 -32.59
C ALA A 34 0.62 23.00 -32.29
N TRP A 35 0.65 23.58 -31.10
CA TRP A 35 1.66 24.55 -30.70
C TRP A 35 2.87 23.86 -30.06
N SER A 36 4.05 24.42 -30.31
CA SER A 36 5.28 24.08 -29.65
C SER A 36 5.26 24.53 -28.17
N TRP A 37 6.17 24.03 -27.38
CA TRP A 37 6.32 24.46 -25.98
C TRP A 37 6.62 25.97 -25.85
N ASP A 38 7.40 26.52 -26.77
CA ASP A 38 7.72 27.96 -26.75
C ASP A 38 6.48 28.82 -27.05
N GLU A 39 5.63 28.41 -27.99
CA GLU A 39 4.36 29.09 -28.29
C GLU A 39 3.38 29.01 -27.11
N LEU A 40 3.27 27.85 -26.45
CA LEU A 40 2.47 27.69 -25.24
C LEU A 40 3.00 28.54 -24.09
N ASN A 41 4.30 28.53 -23.88
CA ASN A 41 4.93 29.32 -22.82
C ASN A 41 4.78 30.84 -23.08
N ALA A 42 4.78 31.28 -24.34
CA ALA A 42 4.60 32.69 -24.70
C ALA A 42 3.22 33.25 -24.28
N VAL A 43 2.20 32.37 -24.18
CA VAL A 43 0.87 32.76 -23.69
C VAL A 43 0.63 32.37 -22.22
N GLY A 44 1.69 31.93 -21.50
CA GLY A 44 1.61 31.61 -20.07
C GLY A 44 1.15 30.17 -19.78
N ILE A 45 1.16 29.27 -20.76
CA ILE A 45 0.85 27.86 -20.55
C ILE A 45 2.15 27.06 -20.36
N TYR A 46 2.31 26.42 -19.22
CA TYR A 46 3.51 25.66 -18.87
C TYR A 46 3.17 24.20 -18.59
N THR A 47 4.17 23.33 -18.73
CA THR A 47 4.06 21.91 -18.36
C THR A 47 3.97 21.75 -16.85
N VAL A 48 3.17 20.77 -16.42
CA VAL A 48 3.14 20.33 -15.02
C VAL A 48 3.84 18.99 -14.92
N GLU A 49 4.94 18.96 -14.18
CA GLU A 49 5.65 17.73 -13.85
C GLU A 49 4.87 16.92 -12.81
N ALA A 50 4.76 15.61 -13.05
CA ALA A 50 4.12 14.71 -12.09
C ALA A 50 4.99 14.59 -10.83
N GLY A 51 4.38 14.77 -9.68
CA GLY A 51 5.00 14.46 -8.39
C GLY A 51 4.93 12.96 -8.08
N THR A 52 5.76 12.53 -7.15
CA THR A 52 5.75 11.15 -6.65
C THR A 52 4.79 11.02 -5.47
N GLN A 53 3.75 10.22 -5.62
CA GLN A 53 2.82 9.87 -4.55
C GLN A 53 3.49 8.92 -3.55
N GLY A 54 2.95 8.83 -2.34
CA GLY A 54 3.34 7.84 -1.35
C GLY A 54 2.87 6.42 -1.71
N ASP A 55 3.42 5.43 -1.03
CA ASP A 55 2.91 4.07 -1.08
C ASP A 55 1.65 3.98 -0.20
N ASP A 56 0.49 3.80 -0.83
CA ASP A 56 -0.81 3.79 -0.17
C ASP A 56 -0.98 2.62 0.82
N ARG A 57 -0.11 1.62 0.79
CA ARG A 57 -0.06 0.55 1.80
C ARG A 57 0.38 1.07 3.15
N TYR A 58 1.29 2.07 3.18
CA TYR A 58 1.98 2.55 4.37
C TYR A 58 1.76 4.02 4.64
N GLU A 59 1.44 4.82 3.62
CA GLU A 59 1.40 6.27 3.68
C GLU A 59 0.02 6.82 3.29
N ILE A 60 -0.32 7.94 3.90
CA ILE A 60 -1.44 8.78 3.48
C ILE A 60 -0.83 9.91 2.64
N THR A 61 -1.27 10.02 1.40
CA THR A 61 -0.82 11.08 0.48
C THR A 61 -1.84 12.20 0.48
N SER A 62 -1.39 13.45 0.70
CA SER A 62 -2.24 14.65 0.63
C SER A 62 -2.72 14.93 -0.80
N SER A 63 -3.64 15.89 -0.94
CA SER A 63 -3.91 16.50 -2.24
C SER A 63 -2.63 17.17 -2.77
N PRO A 64 -2.44 17.19 -4.11
CA PRO A 64 -1.26 17.80 -4.72
C PRO A 64 -1.21 19.31 -4.46
N THR A 65 -0.02 19.81 -4.16
CA THR A 65 0.32 21.24 -4.22
C THR A 65 1.14 21.50 -5.48
N TYR A 66 1.02 22.71 -6.01
CA TYR A 66 1.67 23.11 -7.25
C TYR A 66 2.50 24.36 -7.03
N ALA A 67 3.72 24.37 -7.55
CA ALA A 67 4.62 25.51 -7.50
C ALA A 67 5.17 25.79 -8.90
N PHE A 68 5.13 27.07 -9.33
CA PHE A 68 5.71 27.49 -10.60
C PHE A 68 7.19 27.80 -10.44
N ASP A 69 8.02 27.15 -11.26
CA ASP A 69 9.44 27.42 -11.39
C ASP A 69 9.66 28.31 -12.63
N SER A 70 9.84 29.59 -12.42
CA SER A 70 10.03 30.58 -13.49
C SER A 70 11.35 30.40 -14.22
N THR A 71 12.38 29.85 -13.57
CA THR A 71 13.70 29.62 -14.17
C THR A 71 13.65 28.48 -15.17
N ASN A 72 13.05 27.35 -14.79
CA ASN A 72 12.94 26.16 -15.64
C ASN A 72 11.64 26.13 -16.46
N LYS A 73 10.79 27.18 -16.36
CA LYS A 73 9.53 27.33 -17.10
C LYS A 73 8.61 26.12 -16.99
N LYS A 74 8.40 25.64 -15.77
CA LYS A 74 7.57 24.46 -15.48
C LYS A 74 6.86 24.60 -14.16
N VAL A 75 5.80 23.82 -13.96
CA VAL A 75 5.12 23.69 -12.67
C VAL A 75 5.48 22.34 -12.07
N THR A 76 5.93 22.33 -10.83
CA THR A 76 6.22 21.10 -10.08
C THR A 76 5.02 20.73 -9.21
N THR A 77 4.73 19.43 -9.15
CA THR A 77 3.70 18.86 -8.28
C THR A 77 4.37 18.24 -7.06
N THR A 78 3.91 18.56 -5.87
CA THR A 78 4.41 18.00 -4.62
C THR A 78 3.25 17.40 -3.83
N TYR A 79 3.49 16.25 -3.21
CA TYR A 79 2.58 15.57 -2.28
C TYR A 79 3.20 15.50 -0.90
N THR A 80 2.46 15.89 0.12
CA THR A 80 2.85 15.58 1.50
C THR A 80 2.48 14.14 1.79
N LYS A 81 3.41 13.40 2.37
CA LYS A 81 3.26 11.99 2.76
C LYS A 81 3.31 11.90 4.27
N THR A 82 2.39 11.16 4.84
CA THR A 82 2.33 10.92 6.27
C THR A 82 2.19 9.42 6.50
N ASP A 83 3.05 8.84 7.32
CA ASP A 83 2.96 7.42 7.65
C ASP A 83 1.62 7.10 8.33
N LYS A 84 1.02 5.97 7.95
CA LYS A 84 -0.12 5.41 8.68
C LYS A 84 0.32 4.95 10.06
N ALA A 85 -0.60 4.96 11.03
CA ALA A 85 -0.29 4.50 12.37
C ALA A 85 0.06 3.00 12.39
N LEU A 86 1.17 2.64 13.06
CA LEU A 86 1.54 1.25 13.31
C LEU A 86 0.67 0.64 14.42
N ALA A 87 0.39 1.40 15.47
CA ALA A 87 -0.44 0.97 16.59
C ALA A 87 -1.92 1.26 16.35
N ASP A 88 -2.77 0.52 17.04
CA ASP A 88 -4.20 0.76 17.09
C ASP A 88 -4.49 2.08 17.83
N SER A 89 -5.56 2.74 17.46
CA SER A 89 -6.05 3.96 18.12
C SER A 89 -7.55 3.90 18.32
N ASN A 90 -8.01 4.53 19.40
CA ASN A 90 -9.45 4.72 19.62
C ASN A 90 -10.01 5.70 18.59
N ALA A 91 -11.14 5.35 17.98
CA ALA A 91 -11.85 6.24 17.09
C ALA A 91 -12.48 7.38 17.87
N VAL A 92 -12.26 8.61 17.42
CA VAL A 92 -12.87 9.83 18.00
C VAL A 92 -13.54 10.65 16.91
N ASP A 93 -14.59 11.39 17.29
CA ASP A 93 -15.27 12.33 16.42
C ASP A 93 -14.43 13.64 16.23
N GLY A 94 -14.98 14.60 15.48
CA GLY A 94 -14.32 15.89 15.23
C GLY A 94 -14.09 16.73 16.48
N ASP A 95 -14.80 16.47 17.56
CA ASP A 95 -14.70 17.16 18.85
C ASP A 95 -13.84 16.39 19.87
N GLY A 96 -13.31 15.22 19.47
CA GLY A 96 -12.43 14.38 20.31
C GLY A 96 -13.19 13.40 21.22
N ASN A 97 -14.51 13.25 21.08
CA ASN A 97 -15.27 12.29 21.87
C ASN A 97 -15.14 10.88 21.30
N ALA A 98 -15.22 9.88 22.18
CA ALA A 98 -15.18 8.48 21.80
C ALA A 98 -16.33 8.10 20.86
N ILE A 99 -16.04 7.46 19.74
CA ILE A 99 -17.04 6.84 18.87
C ILE A 99 -17.28 5.43 19.38
N LEU A 100 -18.55 5.13 19.71
CA LEU A 100 -18.95 3.84 20.26
C LEU A 100 -19.75 3.04 19.22
N ASP A 101 -19.71 1.71 19.33
CA ASP A 101 -20.55 0.81 18.56
C ASP A 101 -22.00 0.74 19.14
N ASP A 102 -22.88 -0.02 18.50
CA ASP A 102 -24.28 -0.21 18.92
C ASP A 102 -24.43 -0.87 20.31
N HIS A 103 -23.33 -1.42 20.85
CA HIS A 103 -23.27 -2.06 22.17
C HIS A 103 -22.61 -1.17 23.22
N GLY A 104 -22.19 0.06 22.85
CA GLY A 104 -21.52 1.00 23.73
C GLY A 104 -20.01 0.75 23.90
N ASN A 105 -19.40 -0.12 23.09
CA ASN A 105 -17.96 -0.33 23.13
C ASN A 105 -17.23 0.70 22.25
N GLN A 106 -16.04 1.13 22.70
CA GLN A 106 -15.19 2.02 21.95
C GLN A 106 -14.79 1.38 20.62
N ILE A 107 -15.06 2.05 19.49
CA ILE A 107 -14.55 1.65 18.18
C ILE A 107 -13.04 1.88 18.12
N VAL A 108 -12.31 0.85 17.68
CA VAL A 108 -10.85 0.89 17.51
C VAL A 108 -10.52 0.90 16.03
N THR A 109 -9.76 1.90 15.61
CA THR A 109 -9.12 1.92 14.28
C THR A 109 -7.86 1.09 14.35
N LEU A 110 -7.82 -0.01 13.57
CA LEU A 110 -6.67 -0.91 13.57
C LEU A 110 -5.46 -0.27 12.87
N GLY A 111 -4.34 -0.25 13.57
CA GLY A 111 -3.06 0.12 13.01
C GLY A 111 -2.50 -0.96 12.08
N LEU A 112 -1.42 -0.63 11.37
CA LEU A 112 -0.82 -1.53 10.38
C LEU A 112 -0.32 -2.85 10.98
N LYS A 113 0.16 -2.84 12.23
CA LYS A 113 0.58 -4.07 12.92
C LYS A 113 -0.58 -5.03 13.15
N SER A 114 -1.70 -4.55 13.66
CA SER A 114 -2.90 -5.38 13.87
C SER A 114 -3.48 -5.88 12.55
N GLN A 115 -3.50 -5.06 11.52
CA GLN A 115 -3.91 -5.48 10.17
C GLN A 115 -2.99 -6.58 9.62
N ALA A 116 -1.67 -6.44 9.79
CA ALA A 116 -0.70 -7.45 9.34
C ALA A 116 -0.85 -8.77 10.11
N LYS A 117 -1.03 -8.73 11.43
CA LYS A 117 -1.28 -9.93 12.24
C LYS A 117 -2.60 -10.62 11.86
N ASN A 118 -3.65 -9.86 11.54
CA ASN A 118 -4.90 -10.42 11.03
C ASN A 118 -4.68 -11.17 9.71
N ARG A 119 -3.94 -10.59 8.75
CA ARG A 119 -3.59 -11.26 7.49
C ARG A 119 -2.78 -12.54 7.72
N ALA A 120 -1.80 -12.50 8.63
CA ALA A 120 -1.01 -13.68 8.98
C ALA A 120 -1.90 -14.77 9.60
N ARG A 121 -2.85 -14.42 10.47
CA ARG A 121 -3.83 -15.36 11.04
C ARG A 121 -4.70 -15.98 9.96
N ASP A 122 -5.18 -15.19 9.01
CA ASP A 122 -6.04 -15.67 7.92
C ASP A 122 -5.25 -16.62 7.01
N MET A 123 -3.96 -16.34 6.76
CA MET A 123 -3.07 -17.24 6.03
C MET A 123 -2.87 -18.56 6.80
N ALA A 124 -2.52 -18.52 8.09
CA ALA A 124 -2.38 -19.71 8.93
C ALA A 124 -3.65 -20.57 8.91
N ASN A 125 -4.81 -19.94 9.08
CA ASN A 125 -6.11 -20.62 9.00
C ASN A 125 -6.34 -21.25 7.63
N SER A 126 -5.99 -20.55 6.55
CA SER A 126 -6.12 -21.08 5.18
C SER A 126 -5.25 -22.31 4.96
N LEU A 127 -4.01 -22.30 5.48
CA LEU A 127 -3.09 -23.43 5.39
C LEU A 127 -3.59 -24.64 6.18
N LEU A 128 -4.17 -24.43 7.36
CA LEU A 128 -4.66 -25.51 8.24
C LEU A 128 -6.02 -26.06 7.80
N LYS A 129 -6.93 -25.21 7.32
CA LYS A 129 -8.30 -25.57 6.95
C LYS A 129 -8.40 -26.72 5.94
N ARG A 130 -7.42 -26.84 5.06
CA ARG A 130 -7.35 -27.91 4.07
C ARG A 130 -7.33 -29.32 4.69
N PHE A 131 -6.96 -29.43 5.95
CA PHE A 131 -6.79 -30.68 6.68
C PHE A 131 -7.86 -30.91 7.76
N ASP A 132 -8.83 -30.03 7.94
CA ASP A 132 -9.87 -30.12 8.98
C ASP A 132 -10.69 -31.43 8.87
N TRP A 133 -10.89 -31.94 7.65
CA TRP A 133 -11.60 -33.20 7.43
C TRP A 133 -10.87 -34.40 8.06
N ILE A 134 -9.54 -34.38 8.18
CA ILE A 134 -8.76 -35.44 8.83
C ILE A 134 -9.01 -35.41 10.33
N ILE A 135 -9.14 -34.23 10.92
CA ILE A 135 -9.49 -34.06 12.32
C ILE A 135 -10.91 -34.61 12.56
N ALA A 136 -11.84 -34.28 11.68
CA ALA A 136 -13.22 -34.78 11.76
C ALA A 136 -13.21 -36.36 11.67
N ARG A 137 -12.40 -36.97 10.78
CA ARG A 137 -12.27 -38.43 10.72
C ARG A 137 -11.67 -39.03 11.98
N LYS A 138 -10.71 -38.36 12.63
CA LYS A 138 -10.18 -38.82 13.93
C LYS A 138 -11.29 -38.90 14.98
N VAL A 139 -12.16 -37.87 15.03
CA VAL A 139 -13.24 -37.81 16.01
C VAL A 139 -14.36 -38.81 15.71
N THR A 140 -14.74 -39.00 14.43
CA THR A 140 -15.91 -39.79 14.04
C THR A 140 -15.61 -41.27 13.76
N ALA A 141 -14.38 -41.59 13.36
CA ALA A 141 -14.01 -42.95 12.95
C ALA A 141 -12.70 -43.48 13.63
N ASP A 142 -12.22 -42.74 14.64
CA ASP A 142 -10.97 -43.04 15.37
C ASP A 142 -9.74 -43.31 14.45
N THR A 143 -9.76 -42.71 13.26
CA THR A 143 -8.66 -42.87 12.30
C THR A 143 -7.47 -41.98 12.74
N ALA A 144 -6.28 -42.58 12.89
CA ALA A 144 -5.09 -41.82 13.31
C ALA A 144 -4.74 -40.67 12.34
N ILE A 145 -4.37 -39.53 12.89
CA ILE A 145 -3.83 -38.40 12.10
C ILE A 145 -2.39 -38.78 11.71
N PRO A 146 -1.98 -38.65 10.43
CA PRO A 146 -0.59 -38.87 10.03
C PRO A 146 0.38 -37.96 10.81
N SER A 147 1.47 -38.53 11.33
CA SER A 147 2.44 -37.78 12.15
C SER A 147 3.05 -36.60 11.42
N ALA A 148 3.32 -36.75 10.11
CA ALA A 148 3.81 -35.67 9.27
C ALA A 148 2.84 -34.46 9.26
N LEU A 149 1.53 -34.72 9.23
CA LEU A 149 0.53 -33.67 9.28
C LEU A 149 0.48 -32.99 10.66
N VAL A 150 0.61 -33.76 11.75
CA VAL A 150 0.69 -33.18 13.10
C VAL A 150 1.89 -32.23 13.20
N THR A 151 3.06 -32.67 12.68
CA THR A 151 4.28 -31.84 12.64
C THR A 151 4.08 -30.57 11.82
N TYR A 152 3.49 -30.68 10.61
CA TYR A 152 3.20 -29.52 9.77
C TYR A 152 2.25 -28.51 10.46
N MET A 153 1.15 -28.99 11.04
CA MET A 153 0.20 -28.13 11.75
C MET A 153 0.83 -27.40 12.94
N ALA A 154 1.78 -28.05 13.65
CA ALA A 154 2.54 -27.41 14.69
C ALA A 154 3.51 -26.35 14.13
N ALA A 155 4.19 -26.67 13.02
CA ALA A 155 5.09 -25.73 12.34
C ALA A 155 4.36 -24.48 11.85
N VAL A 156 3.20 -24.60 11.20
CA VAL A 156 2.38 -23.46 10.77
C VAL A 156 2.01 -22.54 11.94
N ARG A 157 1.66 -23.11 13.11
CA ARG A 157 1.37 -22.31 14.31
C ARG A 157 2.62 -21.58 14.82
N THR A 158 3.78 -22.23 14.76
CA THR A 158 5.06 -21.64 15.12
C THR A 158 5.43 -20.51 14.17
N ASP A 159 5.24 -20.70 12.85
CA ASP A 159 5.49 -19.66 11.85
C ASP A 159 4.59 -18.44 12.09
N TYR A 160 3.30 -18.66 12.35
CA TYR A 160 2.38 -17.60 12.73
C TYR A 160 2.85 -16.81 13.95
N ALA A 161 3.24 -17.50 15.03
CA ALA A 161 3.75 -16.86 16.22
C ALA A 161 5.03 -16.04 15.95
N ASN A 162 5.97 -16.60 15.17
CA ASN A 162 7.20 -15.94 14.77
C ASN A 162 6.94 -14.70 13.88
N ILE A 163 5.97 -14.76 12.99
CA ILE A 163 5.56 -13.62 12.14
C ILE A 163 4.95 -12.54 13.03
N CYS A 164 4.06 -12.89 13.96
CA CYS A 164 3.46 -11.94 14.90
C CYS A 164 4.53 -11.24 15.76
N THR A 165 5.50 -11.99 16.30
CA THR A 165 6.61 -11.44 17.05
C THR A 165 7.42 -10.44 16.21
N ALA A 166 7.78 -10.82 14.97
CA ALA A 166 8.52 -9.91 14.08
C ALA A 166 7.74 -8.61 13.79
N ILE A 167 6.40 -8.69 13.63
CA ILE A 167 5.54 -7.52 13.45
C ILE A 167 5.54 -6.65 14.72
N ASP A 168 5.46 -7.24 15.89
CA ASP A 168 5.46 -6.50 17.16
C ASP A 168 6.81 -5.83 17.44
N ASP A 169 7.92 -6.48 17.08
CA ASP A 169 9.29 -5.98 17.25
C ASP A 169 9.64 -4.83 16.28
N ALA A 170 8.91 -4.63 15.20
CA ALA A 170 9.14 -3.52 14.28
C ALA A 170 8.89 -2.19 14.98
N GLY A 171 9.97 -1.46 15.35
CA GLY A 171 9.89 -0.24 16.15
C GLY A 171 9.35 0.98 15.38
N ASP A 172 9.54 1.01 14.08
CA ASP A 172 9.17 2.12 13.19
C ASP A 172 8.65 1.63 11.85
N MET A 173 8.26 2.57 10.97
CA MET A 173 7.69 2.28 9.66
C MET A 173 8.70 1.61 8.73
N ASP A 174 9.97 1.97 8.80
CA ASP A 174 10.99 1.39 7.91
C ASP A 174 11.26 -0.06 8.29
N ALA A 175 11.40 -0.36 9.59
CA ALA A 175 11.49 -1.72 10.09
C ALA A 175 10.23 -2.55 9.73
N PHE A 176 9.05 -1.94 9.81
CA PHE A 176 7.81 -2.61 9.42
C PHE A 176 7.76 -2.91 7.91
N LYS A 177 8.14 -1.97 7.04
CA LYS A 177 8.20 -2.17 5.59
C LYS A 177 9.14 -3.31 5.19
N LEU A 178 10.28 -3.47 5.90
CA LEU A 178 11.24 -4.54 5.64
C LEU A 178 10.66 -5.96 5.86
N LEU A 179 9.64 -6.11 6.71
CA LEU A 179 8.98 -7.40 6.90
C LEU A 179 8.25 -7.91 5.66
N PHE A 180 7.88 -7.00 4.75
CA PHE A 180 7.13 -7.27 3.52
C PHE A 180 8.01 -7.23 2.27
N ALA A 181 9.30 -7.00 2.43
CA ALA A 181 10.24 -6.92 1.31
C ALA A 181 11.01 -8.23 1.16
N ASP A 182 11.03 -8.78 -0.07
CA ASP A 182 11.98 -9.81 -0.43
C ASP A 182 13.36 -9.19 -0.60
N THR A 183 14.41 -9.93 -0.23
CA THR A 183 15.77 -9.55 -0.60
C THR A 183 16.21 -10.29 -1.87
N TYR A 184 17.03 -9.64 -2.67
CA TYR A 184 17.45 -10.15 -3.96
C TYR A 184 18.97 -10.25 -4.01
N LYS A 185 19.47 -11.23 -4.77
CA LYS A 185 20.87 -11.34 -5.17
C LYS A 185 20.97 -11.49 -6.68
N THR A 186 22.12 -11.12 -7.23
CA THR A 186 22.40 -11.31 -8.66
C THR A 186 23.13 -12.63 -8.87
N VAL A 187 22.56 -13.49 -9.69
CA VAL A 187 23.18 -14.75 -10.14
C VAL A 187 23.20 -14.72 -11.67
N ASP A 188 24.39 -14.83 -12.26
CA ASP A 188 24.60 -14.79 -13.72
C ASP A 188 23.93 -13.58 -14.41
N GLY A 189 23.97 -12.41 -13.75
CA GLY A 189 23.36 -11.18 -14.26
C GLY A 189 21.84 -11.07 -14.06
N VAL A 190 21.19 -12.06 -13.46
CA VAL A 190 19.75 -12.09 -13.20
C VAL A 190 19.49 -11.85 -11.72
N GLN A 191 18.50 -10.99 -11.42
CA GLN A 191 18.02 -10.80 -10.06
C GLN A 191 17.14 -11.98 -9.64
N VAL A 192 17.55 -12.68 -8.58
CA VAL A 192 16.77 -13.77 -7.97
C VAL A 192 16.47 -13.45 -6.50
N VAL A 193 15.35 -13.94 -6.00
CA VAL A 193 15.02 -13.79 -4.57
C VAL A 193 16.06 -14.54 -3.76
N ASP A 194 16.71 -13.82 -2.83
CA ASP A 194 17.66 -14.41 -1.88
C ASP A 194 16.96 -14.87 -0.61
N VAL A 195 16.19 -13.97 -0.01
CA VAL A 195 15.39 -14.28 1.18
C VAL A 195 13.98 -13.73 0.98
N VAL A 196 12.99 -14.59 1.13
CA VAL A 196 11.56 -14.23 1.07
C VAL A 196 11.21 -13.30 2.23
N ALA A 197 10.30 -12.35 2.01
CA ALA A 197 9.75 -11.46 3.02
C ALA A 197 9.36 -12.20 4.31
N ARG A 198 9.65 -11.63 5.47
CA ARG A 198 9.43 -12.29 6.78
C ARG A 198 8.00 -12.78 6.96
N VAL A 199 7.01 -12.00 6.52
CA VAL A 199 5.58 -12.31 6.61
C VAL A 199 5.13 -13.45 5.69
N ASN A 200 5.97 -13.84 4.73
CA ASN A 200 5.69 -14.90 3.76
C ASN A 200 6.48 -16.20 4.04
N ARG A 201 7.18 -16.28 5.17
CA ARG A 201 7.97 -17.47 5.54
C ARG A 201 7.09 -18.48 6.26
N TRP A 202 6.41 -19.29 5.46
CA TRP A 202 5.57 -20.38 5.92
C TRP A 202 6.22 -21.72 5.61
N THR A 203 6.00 -22.69 6.49
CA THR A 203 6.45 -24.08 6.27
C THR A 203 5.77 -24.65 5.03
N ASP A 204 6.55 -25.31 4.19
CA ASP A 204 6.09 -25.95 2.97
C ASP A 204 5.26 -27.22 3.26
N ASP A 205 4.20 -27.44 2.48
CA ASP A 205 3.28 -28.58 2.59
C ASP A 205 3.27 -29.50 1.36
N TYR A 206 4.24 -29.39 0.45
CA TYR A 206 4.25 -30.14 -0.82
C TYR A 206 4.06 -31.64 -0.63
N ASP A 207 4.72 -32.23 0.36
CA ASP A 207 4.62 -33.66 0.66
C ASP A 207 3.27 -34.04 1.27
N LEU A 208 2.47 -33.07 1.69
CA LEU A 208 1.19 -33.26 2.37
C LEU A 208 -0.03 -33.00 1.47
N LEU A 209 0.19 -32.54 0.23
CA LEU A 209 -0.90 -32.22 -0.72
C LEU A 209 -1.83 -33.43 -0.98
N GLN A 210 -1.34 -34.66 -0.83
CA GLN A 210 -2.17 -35.87 -0.91
C GLN A 210 -3.29 -35.93 0.15
N TYR A 211 -3.16 -35.18 1.23
CA TYR A 211 -4.15 -35.07 2.32
C TYR A 211 -5.03 -33.83 2.22
N ALA A 212 -4.73 -32.89 1.32
CA ALA A 212 -5.49 -31.64 1.18
C ALA A 212 -6.83 -31.88 0.45
N ARG A 213 -7.87 -31.15 0.83
CA ARG A 213 -9.17 -31.08 0.17
C ARG A 213 -9.65 -29.65 -0.01
#